data_c7669cab55e285ca5a4ad56f3e5fb612
#
_entry.id   c7669cab55e285ca5a4ad56f3e5fb612
#
_cell.length_a   1.000
_cell.length_b   1.000
_cell.length_c   1.000
_cell.angle_alpha   90.00
_cell.angle_beta   90.00
_cell.angle_gamma   90.00
#
_symmetry.space_group_name_H-M   'P 1'
#
loop_
_entity.id
_entity.type
_entity.pdbx_description
1 polymer ?
#
loop_
_entity_poly.entity_id
_entity_poly.type
_entity_poly.pdbx_seq_one_letter_code
_entity_poly.pdbx_strand_id
1 'polypeptide(L)'
;MKKMIVLLALVICTGCNKVKQESKVEDESISIDAIADLYVQNLFRFSPEAGTFYQIENADNSSLTDISPEGIHRSEMAEDSLYKTLISIDTSVLDKNEEITYQLLKTEMEGSINRRICQKHLWSINHLDAFYTGYQYIGHIQPVGDSIGRAQTLERWGKITKYIHNDMANNKKGLEEGYALPKPVIERVIAQMEQLVSVPTEKSVFYMPALRDTSLVFQKKMKNQIETHIIPAMNRYLFFLKNEYLDKARTELSISNIPNGNDCYAAMLSASTTIKNKPSEIYAWGEEAIAEREFVIKTLGKKLYNSEDLYEIKEIFAKDTSNYFKSKAELLVDVQAAIDRAKIKSRSYFDLYPKADVLLETPSEIEEENGYTRYLSASDDGSRPATYIQATYQPKKQLKGYVEGTAFHETYPGHHLQMGISRELVKSHPVAKYLWNSGFTEGWGRYAETLSDEMELYSSDSHRMAMYMGLPTGMVVDPGIHYKNWTREDAIVYTLSKQTSMTREGAERYVDRISVWPGQMTTYGVGERFFINLRKKAENQLGEAFNIKEFHDICLRNGTVPLDFVSDEVERWIIAKVNNE
;
A
#
# COMPACT_ATOMS: atom_id res chain seq x y z
N MET A 1 -19.51 -69.90 -36.16
CA MET A 1 -20.12 -71.20 -35.79
C MET A 1 -20.26 -71.22 -34.29
N LYS A 2 -21.46 -71.68 -33.84
CA LYS A 2 -21.91 -72.02 -32.47
C LYS A 2 -22.08 -70.81 -31.51
N LYS A 3 -23.28 -70.30 -31.33
CA LYS A 3 -24.54 -70.79 -30.71
C LYS A 3 -24.32 -71.25 -29.27
N MET A 4 -24.97 -70.58 -28.37
CA MET A 4 -26.16 -71.04 -27.56
C MET A 4 -25.86 -70.88 -26.07
N ILE A 5 -26.71 -70.61 -25.14
CA ILE A 5 -28.19 -70.58 -24.93
C ILE A 5 -28.44 -69.91 -23.57
N VAL A 6 -29.54 -69.24 -23.50
CA VAL A 6 -30.29 -68.67 -22.37
C VAL A 6 -30.53 -69.70 -21.27
N LEU A 7 -30.49 -69.28 -20.00
CA LEU A 7 -31.38 -69.80 -18.96
C LEU A 7 -31.86 -68.70 -18.00
N LEU A 8 -33.15 -68.52 -18.02
CA LEU A 8 -33.98 -67.71 -17.16
C LEU A 8 -34.23 -68.48 -15.88
N ALA A 9 -33.96 -67.90 -14.71
CA ALA A 9 -34.52 -68.43 -13.46
C ALA A 9 -35.16 -67.26 -12.69
N LEU A 10 -36.51 -67.31 -12.69
CA LEU A 10 -37.36 -66.52 -11.85
C LEU A 10 -37.31 -67.06 -10.43
N VAL A 11 -36.94 -66.22 -9.46
CA VAL A 11 -37.23 -66.50 -8.04
C VAL A 11 -37.96 -65.27 -7.48
N ILE A 12 -39.24 -65.47 -7.18
CA ILE A 12 -40.05 -64.59 -6.39
C ILE A 12 -39.76 -64.86 -4.92
N CYS A 13 -39.35 -63.84 -4.16
CA CYS A 13 -39.46 -63.83 -2.71
C CYS A 13 -39.77 -62.45 -2.19
N THR A 14 -40.92 -62.41 -1.69
CA THR A 14 -41.59 -61.55 -0.69
C THR A 14 -40.74 -60.66 0.16
N GLY A 15 -41.17 -59.40 0.18
CA GLY A 15 -41.28 -58.41 1.23
C GLY A 15 -40.24 -58.22 2.27
N CYS A 16 -39.59 -57.07 2.22
CA CYS A 16 -39.13 -56.36 3.42
C CYS A 16 -39.13 -54.86 3.11
N ASN A 17 -39.95 -54.10 3.80
CA ASN A 17 -39.88 -52.65 3.86
C ASN A 17 -38.50 -52.18 4.26
N LYS A 18 -37.68 -51.67 3.34
CA LYS A 18 -36.54 -50.85 3.66
C LYS A 18 -36.99 -49.38 3.60
N VAL A 19 -37.10 -48.79 4.79
CA VAL A 19 -37.08 -47.36 4.99
C VAL A 19 -35.95 -46.79 4.14
N LYS A 20 -36.29 -45.98 3.14
CA LYS A 20 -35.32 -45.11 2.48
C LYS A 20 -34.80 -44.17 3.54
N GLN A 21 -33.60 -44.43 4.03
CA GLN A 21 -32.77 -43.38 4.61
C GLN A 21 -32.39 -42.46 3.45
N GLU A 22 -33.10 -41.33 3.33
CA GLU A 22 -32.61 -40.19 2.59
C GLU A 22 -31.30 -39.82 3.27
N SER A 23 -30.17 -40.14 2.63
CA SER A 23 -28.91 -39.47 2.94
C SER A 23 -29.17 -38.00 2.70
N LYS A 24 -29.32 -37.22 3.78
CA LYS A 24 -29.03 -35.81 3.72
C LYS A 24 -27.61 -35.71 3.11
N VAL A 25 -27.52 -35.29 1.87
CA VAL A 25 -26.34 -34.64 1.36
C VAL A 25 -26.28 -33.38 2.22
N GLU A 26 -25.49 -33.40 3.28
CA GLU A 26 -25.07 -32.18 3.92
C GLU A 26 -24.37 -31.41 2.79
N ASP A 27 -25.00 -30.34 2.36
CA ASP A 27 -24.38 -29.32 1.51
C ASP A 27 -23.24 -28.77 2.39
N GLU A 28 -22.04 -29.34 2.26
CA GLU A 28 -20.85 -28.86 2.98
C GLU A 28 -20.62 -27.44 2.46
N SER A 29 -21.17 -26.48 3.20
CA SER A 29 -20.89 -25.07 2.92
C SER A 29 -19.40 -24.86 3.03
N ILE A 30 -18.79 -24.33 1.98
CA ILE A 30 -17.36 -24.01 1.97
C ILE A 30 -17.04 -23.07 3.13
N SER A 31 -16.01 -23.34 3.92
CA SER A 31 -15.62 -22.51 5.04
C SER A 31 -14.93 -21.21 4.58
N ILE A 32 -14.95 -20.18 5.44
CA ILE A 32 -14.24 -18.93 5.18
C ILE A 32 -12.75 -19.16 4.98
N ASP A 33 -12.14 -20.03 5.77
CA ASP A 33 -10.71 -20.38 5.64
C ASP A 33 -10.41 -21.01 4.28
N ALA A 34 -11.27 -21.90 3.79
CA ALA A 34 -11.08 -22.49 2.45
C ALA A 34 -11.22 -21.44 1.33
N ILE A 35 -12.09 -20.45 1.49
CA ILE A 35 -12.21 -19.32 0.55
C ILE A 35 -10.95 -18.45 0.61
N ALA A 36 -10.42 -18.18 1.81
CA ALA A 36 -9.18 -17.42 2.00
C ALA A 36 -7.97 -18.13 1.40
N ASP A 37 -7.87 -19.45 1.57
CA ASP A 37 -6.84 -20.26 0.92
C ASP A 37 -6.91 -20.20 -0.60
N LEU A 38 -8.12 -20.27 -1.17
CA LEU A 38 -8.33 -20.14 -2.62
C LEU A 38 -7.98 -18.73 -3.13
N TYR A 39 -8.27 -17.70 -2.33
CA TYR A 39 -7.84 -16.33 -2.65
C TYR A 39 -6.32 -16.22 -2.73
N VAL A 40 -5.62 -16.74 -1.72
CA VAL A 40 -4.14 -16.74 -1.67
C VAL A 40 -3.56 -17.54 -2.85
N GLN A 41 -4.12 -18.71 -3.17
CA GLN A 41 -3.71 -19.50 -4.32
C GLN A 41 -3.90 -18.74 -5.63
N ASN A 42 -5.04 -18.06 -5.82
CA ASN A 42 -5.30 -17.23 -7.00
C ASN A 42 -4.35 -16.04 -7.07
N LEU A 43 -4.09 -15.36 -5.95
CA LEU A 43 -3.12 -14.25 -5.88
C LEU A 43 -1.77 -14.67 -6.46
N PHE A 44 -1.19 -15.76 -5.98
CA PHE A 44 0.14 -16.20 -6.44
C PHE A 44 0.13 -16.89 -7.81
N ARG A 45 -1.00 -17.47 -8.21
CA ARG A 45 -1.18 -18.03 -9.56
C ARG A 45 -1.23 -16.94 -10.63
N PHE A 46 -1.95 -15.84 -10.37
CA PHE A 46 -2.13 -14.75 -11.35
C PHE A 46 -1.07 -13.66 -11.21
N SER A 47 -0.38 -13.57 -10.07
CA SER A 47 0.73 -12.66 -9.81
C SER A 47 1.94 -13.44 -9.25
N PRO A 48 2.64 -14.23 -10.08
CA PRO A 48 3.77 -15.06 -9.61
C PRO A 48 4.89 -14.26 -8.96
N GLU A 49 5.09 -13.00 -9.37
CA GLU A 49 6.07 -12.09 -8.79
C GLU A 49 5.77 -11.80 -7.32
N ALA A 50 4.49 -11.77 -6.93
CA ALA A 50 4.08 -11.62 -5.54
C ALA A 50 4.55 -12.82 -4.70
N GLY A 51 4.47 -14.04 -5.23
CA GLY A 51 4.99 -15.24 -4.55
C GLY A 51 6.49 -15.15 -4.27
N THR A 52 7.25 -14.61 -5.22
CA THR A 52 8.69 -14.33 -5.04
C THR A 52 8.91 -13.20 -4.02
N PHE A 53 8.11 -12.14 -4.09
CA PHE A 53 8.19 -11.00 -3.17
C PHE A 53 7.94 -11.40 -1.71
N TYR A 54 6.90 -12.17 -1.47
CA TYR A 54 6.57 -12.68 -0.13
C TYR A 54 7.38 -13.91 0.27
N GLN A 55 8.26 -14.41 -0.62
CA GLN A 55 9.14 -15.56 -0.39
C GLN A 55 8.37 -16.80 0.11
N ILE A 56 7.17 -17.04 -0.49
CA ILE A 56 6.35 -18.19 -0.10
C ILE A 56 7.04 -19.50 -0.49
N GLU A 57 6.78 -20.54 0.28
CA GLU A 57 7.25 -21.88 -0.04
C GLU A 57 6.68 -22.33 -1.40
N ASN A 58 7.53 -22.89 -2.25
CA ASN A 58 7.18 -23.35 -3.60
C ASN A 58 6.65 -22.26 -4.55
N ALA A 59 7.07 -20.99 -4.37
CA ALA A 59 6.74 -19.91 -5.29
C ALA A 59 7.09 -20.26 -6.74
N ASP A 60 6.23 -19.89 -7.69
CA ASP A 60 6.60 -19.92 -9.10
C ASP A 60 7.58 -18.78 -9.42
N ASN A 61 8.86 -19.10 -9.38
CA ASN A 61 9.95 -18.16 -9.68
C ASN A 61 10.30 -18.11 -11.17
N SER A 62 9.50 -18.75 -12.05
CA SER A 62 9.74 -18.85 -13.47
C SER A 62 8.73 -18.07 -14.34
N SER A 63 7.58 -17.69 -13.79
CA SER A 63 6.51 -17.01 -14.53
C SER A 63 6.42 -15.52 -14.21
N LEU A 64 5.70 -14.80 -15.08
CA LEU A 64 5.28 -13.41 -14.91
C LEU A 64 3.75 -13.33 -14.99
N THR A 65 3.19 -12.29 -14.39
CA THR A 65 1.78 -11.93 -14.55
C THR A 65 1.41 -11.86 -16.02
N ASP A 66 0.33 -12.53 -16.42
CA ASP A 66 -0.18 -12.48 -17.80
C ASP A 66 -1.11 -11.29 -17.99
N ILE A 67 -0.56 -10.19 -18.48
CA ILE A 67 -1.29 -8.94 -18.78
C ILE A 67 -1.92 -8.92 -20.17
N SER A 68 -1.98 -10.05 -20.87
CA SER A 68 -2.77 -10.15 -22.11
C SER A 68 -4.27 -10.03 -21.80
N PRO A 69 -5.12 -9.61 -22.75
CA PRO A 69 -6.57 -9.55 -22.53
C PRO A 69 -7.16 -10.86 -22.00
N GLU A 70 -6.67 -12.00 -22.50
CA GLU A 70 -7.08 -13.33 -22.05
C GLU A 70 -6.59 -13.64 -20.62
N GLY A 71 -5.38 -13.19 -20.27
CA GLY A 71 -4.81 -13.35 -18.92
C GLY A 71 -5.61 -12.55 -17.88
N ILE A 72 -5.89 -11.30 -18.19
CA ILE A 72 -6.72 -10.40 -17.37
C ILE A 72 -8.11 -11.01 -17.19
N HIS A 73 -8.77 -11.42 -18.27
CA HIS A 73 -10.11 -12.03 -18.20
C HIS A 73 -10.14 -13.30 -17.34
N ARG A 74 -9.13 -14.17 -17.43
CA ARG A 74 -9.04 -15.37 -16.58
C ARG A 74 -8.90 -15.01 -15.10
N SER A 75 -8.11 -14.00 -14.75
CA SER A 75 -7.95 -13.53 -13.39
C SER A 75 -9.26 -12.95 -12.83
N GLU A 76 -9.92 -12.10 -13.61
CA GLU A 76 -11.20 -11.49 -13.24
C GLU A 76 -12.32 -12.53 -13.04
N MET A 77 -12.42 -13.53 -13.93
CA MET A 77 -13.39 -14.61 -13.78
C MET A 77 -13.15 -15.45 -12.51
N ALA A 78 -11.89 -15.71 -12.18
CA ALA A 78 -11.54 -16.45 -10.96
C ALA A 78 -11.93 -15.65 -9.71
N GLU A 79 -11.67 -14.34 -9.70
CA GLU A 79 -12.07 -13.44 -8.62
C GLU A 79 -13.59 -13.34 -8.50
N ASP A 80 -14.33 -13.18 -9.60
CA ASP A 80 -15.79 -13.12 -9.61
C ASP A 80 -16.42 -14.40 -9.04
N SER A 81 -15.88 -15.56 -9.42
CA SER A 81 -16.35 -16.84 -8.89
C SER A 81 -16.14 -16.95 -7.39
N LEU A 82 -14.95 -16.53 -6.91
CA LEU A 82 -14.62 -16.59 -5.50
C LEU A 82 -15.44 -15.58 -4.68
N TYR A 83 -15.61 -14.36 -5.20
CA TYR A 83 -16.43 -13.32 -4.57
C TYR A 83 -17.90 -13.77 -4.44
N LYS A 84 -18.46 -14.37 -5.50
CA LYS A 84 -19.82 -14.92 -5.46
C LYS A 84 -19.97 -15.98 -4.38
N THR A 85 -18.98 -16.84 -4.20
CA THR A 85 -18.95 -17.84 -3.13
C THR A 85 -18.87 -17.16 -1.76
N LEU A 86 -18.00 -16.19 -1.59
CA LEU A 86 -17.82 -15.44 -0.34
C LEU A 86 -19.13 -14.79 0.13
N ILE A 87 -19.80 -14.04 -0.77
CA ILE A 87 -21.04 -13.32 -0.39
C ILE A 87 -22.25 -14.23 -0.18
N SER A 88 -22.17 -15.52 -0.51
CA SER A 88 -23.22 -16.51 -0.22
C SER A 88 -23.14 -17.10 1.19
N ILE A 89 -22.08 -16.80 1.94
CA ILE A 89 -21.90 -17.27 3.32
C ILE A 89 -22.90 -16.57 4.25
N ASP A 90 -23.53 -17.37 5.13
CA ASP A 90 -24.33 -16.83 6.24
C ASP A 90 -23.38 -16.26 7.31
N THR A 91 -23.29 -14.94 7.35
CA THR A 91 -22.39 -14.25 8.30
C THR A 91 -22.86 -14.33 9.75
N SER A 92 -24.10 -14.74 10.02
CA SER A 92 -24.64 -14.84 11.40
C SER A 92 -24.06 -16.00 12.20
N VAL A 93 -23.46 -16.97 11.53
CA VAL A 93 -22.86 -18.16 12.16
C VAL A 93 -21.34 -18.08 12.32
N LEU A 94 -20.72 -17.03 11.78
CA LEU A 94 -19.27 -16.83 11.83
C LEU A 94 -18.80 -16.50 13.23
N ASP A 95 -17.69 -17.12 13.63
CA ASP A 95 -16.97 -16.64 14.81
C ASP A 95 -16.22 -15.33 14.53
N LYS A 96 -15.58 -14.75 15.56
CA LYS A 96 -14.93 -13.46 15.43
C LYS A 96 -13.76 -13.45 14.45
N ASN A 97 -12.97 -14.53 14.38
CA ASN A 97 -11.83 -14.61 13.47
C ASN A 97 -12.30 -14.83 12.03
N GLU A 98 -13.34 -15.61 11.85
CA GLU A 98 -14.02 -15.81 10.57
C GLU A 98 -14.68 -14.51 10.07
N GLU A 99 -15.33 -13.75 10.97
CA GLU A 99 -15.90 -12.42 10.64
C GLU A 99 -14.80 -11.48 10.12
N ILE A 100 -13.65 -11.42 10.79
CA ILE A 100 -12.50 -10.59 10.35
C ILE A 100 -12.03 -11.04 8.97
N THR A 101 -11.82 -12.33 8.77
CA THR A 101 -11.36 -12.89 7.49
C THR A 101 -12.36 -12.59 6.37
N TYR A 102 -13.66 -12.74 6.64
CA TYR A 102 -14.73 -12.41 5.71
C TYR A 102 -14.69 -10.93 5.30
N GLN A 103 -14.58 -10.01 6.26
CA GLN A 103 -14.58 -8.57 5.98
C GLN A 103 -13.34 -8.13 5.20
N LEU A 104 -12.18 -8.69 5.53
CA LEU A 104 -10.94 -8.45 4.78
C LEU A 104 -11.10 -8.86 3.30
N LEU A 105 -11.52 -10.10 3.05
CA LEU A 105 -11.71 -10.63 1.70
C LEU A 105 -12.78 -9.88 0.93
N LYS A 106 -13.91 -9.58 1.58
CA LYS A 106 -15.02 -8.85 0.96
C LYS A 106 -14.57 -7.48 0.51
N THR A 107 -13.95 -6.70 1.39
CA THR A 107 -13.50 -5.34 1.07
C THR A 107 -12.45 -5.34 -0.04
N GLU A 108 -11.48 -6.26 0.00
CA GLU A 108 -10.45 -6.37 -1.02
C GLU A 108 -11.03 -6.72 -2.40
N MET A 109 -11.87 -7.76 -2.46
CA MET A 109 -12.47 -8.18 -3.73
C MET A 109 -13.49 -7.16 -4.27
N GLU A 110 -14.32 -6.54 -3.42
CA GLU A 110 -15.19 -5.43 -3.83
C GLU A 110 -14.39 -4.25 -4.40
N GLY A 111 -13.31 -3.87 -3.70
CA GLY A 111 -12.39 -2.83 -4.16
C GLY A 111 -11.75 -3.17 -5.50
N SER A 112 -11.29 -4.41 -5.69
CA SER A 112 -10.71 -4.89 -6.95
C SER A 112 -11.73 -4.88 -8.09
N ILE A 113 -12.91 -5.47 -7.88
CA ILE A 113 -14.01 -5.53 -8.87
C ILE A 113 -14.46 -4.12 -9.28
N ASN A 114 -14.65 -3.21 -8.31
CA ASN A 114 -15.08 -1.84 -8.60
C ASN A 114 -14.02 -1.06 -9.39
N ARG A 115 -12.72 -1.28 -9.13
CA ARG A 115 -11.63 -0.65 -9.90
C ARG A 115 -11.52 -1.12 -11.35
N ARG A 116 -12.17 -2.23 -11.76
CA ARG A 116 -12.15 -2.70 -13.16
C ARG A 116 -12.72 -1.67 -14.14
N ILE A 117 -13.63 -0.78 -13.68
CA ILE A 117 -14.15 0.34 -14.48
C ILE A 117 -13.02 1.25 -14.98
N CYS A 118 -11.89 1.31 -14.27
CA CYS A 118 -10.73 2.10 -14.64
C CYS A 118 -9.98 1.58 -15.87
N GLN A 119 -10.16 0.32 -16.26
CA GLN A 119 -9.41 -0.33 -17.35
C GLN A 119 -7.91 -0.07 -17.25
N LYS A 120 -7.33 -0.23 -16.04
CA LYS A 120 -5.95 0.21 -15.71
C LYS A 120 -4.88 -0.35 -16.65
N HIS A 121 -5.10 -1.53 -17.23
CA HIS A 121 -4.20 -2.13 -18.20
C HIS A 121 -4.06 -1.33 -19.52
N LEU A 122 -5.04 -0.45 -19.85
CA LEU A 122 -5.01 0.41 -21.04
C LEU A 122 -4.19 1.69 -20.84
N TRP A 123 -3.80 2.01 -19.59
CA TRP A 123 -2.99 3.17 -19.20
C TRP A 123 -2.04 2.81 -18.04
N SER A 124 -1.36 1.68 -18.18
CA SER A 124 -0.45 1.11 -17.18
C SER A 124 0.86 1.87 -17.02
N ILE A 125 1.28 2.64 -18.03
CA ILE A 125 2.55 3.37 -18.04
C ILE A 125 2.60 4.38 -16.90
N ASN A 126 3.59 4.28 -16.02
CA ASN A 126 3.86 5.31 -15.02
C ASN A 126 5.31 5.22 -14.53
N HIS A 127 5.74 6.25 -13.79
CA HIS A 127 7.12 6.39 -13.34
C HIS A 127 7.38 5.81 -11.93
N LEU A 128 6.36 5.23 -11.27
CA LEU A 128 6.44 4.74 -9.89
C LEU A 128 6.43 3.21 -9.81
N ASP A 129 5.47 2.56 -10.46
CA ASP A 129 5.24 1.11 -10.41
C ASP A 129 5.23 0.45 -11.80
N ALA A 130 6.02 0.98 -12.73
CA ALA A 130 6.23 0.35 -14.03
C ALA A 130 6.92 -1.02 -13.87
N PHE A 131 6.73 -1.91 -14.86
CA PHE A 131 7.32 -3.25 -14.83
C PHE A 131 8.83 -3.24 -14.52
N TYR A 132 9.57 -2.29 -15.07
CA TYR A 132 11.02 -2.21 -14.88
C TYR A 132 11.41 -1.75 -13.47
N THR A 133 10.57 -1.00 -12.74
CA THR A 133 10.85 -0.60 -11.36
C THR A 133 10.75 -1.80 -10.41
N GLY A 134 9.84 -2.73 -10.66
CA GLY A 134 9.73 -3.98 -9.90
C GLY A 134 10.98 -4.86 -9.98
N TYR A 135 11.69 -4.81 -11.11
CA TYR A 135 12.92 -5.61 -11.27
C TYR A 135 14.10 -5.11 -10.43
N GLN A 136 14.09 -3.85 -9.98
CA GLN A 136 15.05 -3.38 -8.97
C GLN A 136 14.95 -4.22 -7.70
N TYR A 137 13.72 -4.59 -7.29
CA TYR A 137 13.50 -5.38 -6.09
C TYR A 137 13.59 -6.90 -6.37
N ILE A 138 12.84 -7.39 -7.36
CA ILE A 138 12.82 -8.83 -7.72
C ILE A 138 14.22 -9.32 -8.05
N GLY A 139 15.06 -8.53 -8.71
CA GLY A 139 16.44 -8.87 -9.01
C GLY A 139 17.27 -9.23 -7.78
N HIS A 140 16.99 -8.61 -6.62
CA HIS A 140 17.68 -8.89 -5.37
C HIS A 140 17.21 -10.16 -4.65
N ILE A 141 15.96 -10.56 -4.84
CA ILE A 141 15.33 -11.67 -4.11
C ILE A 141 15.07 -12.92 -4.96
N GLN A 142 15.13 -12.80 -6.30
CA GLN A 142 14.98 -13.93 -7.22
C GLN A 142 15.92 -15.07 -6.83
N PRO A 143 15.43 -16.30 -6.58
CA PRO A 143 16.30 -17.43 -6.22
C PRO A 143 17.35 -17.73 -7.28
N VAL A 144 18.60 -17.88 -6.83
CA VAL A 144 19.78 -18.28 -7.61
C VAL A 144 20.68 -19.16 -6.71
N GLY A 145 21.84 -19.57 -7.19
CA GLY A 145 22.82 -20.34 -6.39
C GLY A 145 22.78 -21.84 -6.66
N ASP A 146 21.64 -22.39 -7.07
CA ASP A 146 21.51 -23.78 -7.51
C ASP A 146 21.02 -23.91 -8.96
N SER A 147 20.88 -25.14 -9.45
CA SER A 147 20.49 -25.40 -10.85
C SER A 147 19.02 -25.05 -11.11
N ILE A 148 18.14 -25.19 -10.11
CA ILE A 148 16.70 -24.93 -10.22
C ILE A 148 16.47 -23.42 -10.27
N GLY A 149 16.99 -22.66 -9.30
CA GLY A 149 16.86 -21.22 -9.24
C GLY A 149 17.44 -20.52 -10.48
N ARG A 150 18.60 -20.99 -10.98
CA ARG A 150 19.17 -20.49 -12.25
C ARG A 150 18.27 -20.75 -13.44
N ALA A 151 17.67 -21.94 -13.53
CA ALA A 151 16.76 -22.30 -14.62
C ALA A 151 15.49 -21.44 -14.59
N GLN A 152 14.87 -21.32 -13.42
CA GLN A 152 13.69 -20.49 -13.20
C GLN A 152 13.96 -19.02 -13.52
N THR A 153 15.10 -18.49 -13.10
CA THR A 153 15.49 -17.10 -13.40
C THR A 153 15.61 -16.88 -14.91
N LEU A 154 16.33 -17.76 -15.62
CA LEU A 154 16.46 -17.65 -17.08
C LEU A 154 15.12 -17.75 -17.79
N GLU A 155 14.21 -18.60 -17.32
CA GLU A 155 12.87 -18.73 -17.87
C GLU A 155 12.04 -17.47 -17.65
N ARG A 156 12.00 -16.94 -16.42
CA ARG A 156 11.27 -15.68 -16.10
C ARG A 156 11.79 -14.51 -16.93
N TRP A 157 13.12 -14.33 -16.98
CA TRP A 157 13.72 -13.26 -17.78
C TRP A 157 13.44 -13.42 -19.28
N GLY A 158 13.30 -14.67 -19.77
CA GLY A 158 12.87 -14.94 -21.14
C GLY A 158 11.46 -14.45 -21.47
N LYS A 159 10.59 -14.36 -20.45
CA LYS A 159 9.20 -13.89 -20.60
C LYS A 159 9.06 -12.36 -20.62
N ILE A 160 10.09 -11.60 -20.17
CA ILE A 160 10.04 -10.13 -20.09
C ILE A 160 9.74 -9.49 -21.44
N THR A 161 10.32 -10.00 -22.52
CA THR A 161 10.06 -9.48 -23.87
C THR A 161 8.58 -9.58 -24.27
N LYS A 162 7.93 -10.71 -23.95
CA LYS A 162 6.49 -10.89 -24.20
C LYS A 162 5.66 -9.95 -23.33
N TYR A 163 6.04 -9.79 -22.07
CA TYR A 163 5.38 -8.85 -21.16
C TYR A 163 5.41 -7.42 -21.72
N ILE A 164 6.60 -6.94 -22.13
CA ILE A 164 6.77 -5.61 -22.74
C ILE A 164 5.89 -5.44 -24.00
N HIS A 165 5.79 -6.47 -24.84
CA HIS A 165 4.95 -6.42 -26.03
C HIS A 165 3.47 -6.33 -25.70
N ASN A 166 3.00 -7.08 -24.69
CA ASN A 166 1.61 -7.04 -24.25
C ASN A 166 1.28 -5.67 -23.63
N ASP A 167 2.17 -5.13 -22.78
CA ASP A 167 1.98 -3.80 -22.18
C ASP A 167 1.92 -2.71 -23.25
N MET A 168 2.82 -2.75 -24.23
CA MET A 168 2.77 -1.82 -25.35
C MET A 168 1.49 -1.95 -26.18
N ALA A 169 1.01 -3.17 -26.41
CA ALA A 169 -0.24 -3.41 -27.15
C ALA A 169 -1.46 -2.88 -26.38
N ASN A 170 -1.52 -3.12 -25.08
CA ASN A 170 -2.56 -2.58 -24.21
C ASN A 170 -2.58 -1.05 -24.23
N ASN A 171 -1.42 -0.40 -24.10
CA ASN A 171 -1.32 1.05 -24.12
C ASN A 171 -1.62 1.65 -25.52
N LYS A 172 -1.32 0.97 -26.61
CA LYS A 172 -1.76 1.37 -27.96
C LYS A 172 -3.27 1.34 -28.08
N LYS A 173 -3.91 0.27 -27.64
CA LYS A 173 -5.36 0.16 -27.57
C LYS A 173 -5.93 1.26 -26.68
N GLY A 174 -5.30 1.52 -25.53
CA GLY A 174 -5.69 2.62 -24.64
C GLY A 174 -5.72 3.98 -25.32
N LEU A 175 -4.69 4.32 -26.11
CA LEU A 175 -4.67 5.54 -26.90
C LEU A 175 -5.82 5.63 -27.92
N GLU A 176 -6.18 4.50 -28.55
CA GLU A 176 -7.28 4.43 -29.51
C GLU A 176 -8.64 4.60 -28.81
N GLU A 177 -8.77 4.15 -27.58
CA GLU A 177 -10.00 4.20 -26.79
C GLU A 177 -10.08 5.42 -25.86
N GLY A 178 -9.10 6.35 -25.90
CA GLY A 178 -9.11 7.60 -25.12
C GLY A 178 -8.51 7.51 -23.73
N TYR A 179 -7.79 6.42 -23.40
CA TYR A 179 -7.09 6.24 -22.12
C TYR A 179 -5.66 6.81 -22.15
N ALA A 180 -5.46 7.98 -22.71
CA ALA A 180 -4.15 8.61 -22.75
C ALA A 180 -3.68 9.05 -21.34
N LEU A 181 -2.40 8.88 -21.04
CA LEU A 181 -1.75 9.38 -19.83
C LEU A 181 -1.32 10.86 -19.98
N PRO A 182 -1.12 11.59 -18.86
CA PRO A 182 -0.61 12.95 -18.89
C PRO A 182 0.80 13.02 -19.48
N LYS A 183 1.04 14.03 -20.28
CA LYS A 183 2.33 14.26 -20.94
C LYS A 183 3.53 14.29 -19.97
N PRO A 184 3.50 14.97 -18.81
CA PRO A 184 4.62 14.97 -17.86
C PRO A 184 4.96 13.59 -17.34
N VAL A 185 3.98 12.70 -17.20
CA VAL A 185 4.21 11.29 -16.77
C VAL A 185 5.00 10.54 -17.85
N ILE A 186 4.59 10.68 -19.12
CA ILE A 186 5.27 10.02 -20.24
C ILE A 186 6.72 10.54 -20.39
N GLU A 187 6.93 11.84 -20.23
CA GLU A 187 8.28 12.43 -20.25
C GLU A 187 9.19 11.87 -19.16
N ARG A 188 8.66 11.67 -17.94
CA ARG A 188 9.42 11.03 -16.84
C ARG A 188 9.75 9.56 -17.16
N VAL A 189 8.80 8.81 -17.68
CA VAL A 189 9.01 7.40 -18.07
C VAL A 189 10.04 7.29 -19.17
N ILE A 190 9.99 8.16 -20.19
CA ILE A 190 10.99 8.23 -21.24
C ILE A 190 12.39 8.45 -20.64
N ALA A 191 12.55 9.44 -19.75
CA ALA A 191 13.84 9.74 -19.11
C ALA A 191 14.37 8.54 -18.28
N GLN A 192 13.50 7.86 -17.52
CA GLN A 192 13.87 6.66 -16.76
C GLN A 192 14.30 5.52 -17.67
N MET A 193 13.58 5.28 -18.76
CA MET A 193 13.90 4.23 -19.70
C MET A 193 15.18 4.52 -20.49
N GLU A 194 15.43 5.78 -20.87
CA GLU A 194 16.70 6.19 -21.50
C GLU A 194 17.89 5.89 -20.57
N GLN A 195 17.77 6.24 -19.29
CA GLN A 195 18.79 5.90 -18.30
C GLN A 195 18.98 4.39 -18.20
N LEU A 196 17.88 3.63 -18.11
CA LEU A 196 17.90 2.17 -17.93
C LEU A 196 18.57 1.44 -19.09
N VAL A 197 18.34 1.87 -20.35
CA VAL A 197 18.95 1.24 -21.53
C VAL A 197 20.37 1.73 -21.82
N SER A 198 20.80 2.82 -21.21
CA SER A 198 22.14 3.41 -21.41
C SER A 198 23.23 2.79 -20.54
N VAL A 199 22.85 2.13 -19.43
CA VAL A 199 23.84 1.53 -18.53
C VAL A 199 24.42 0.25 -19.08
N PRO A 200 25.70 -0.08 -18.81
CA PRO A 200 26.27 -1.38 -19.14
C PRO A 200 25.44 -2.53 -18.55
N THR A 201 25.36 -3.65 -19.25
CA THR A 201 24.53 -4.81 -18.85
C THR A 201 24.81 -5.24 -17.40
N GLU A 202 26.07 -5.26 -16.99
CA GLU A 202 26.50 -5.67 -15.65
C GLU A 202 26.05 -4.70 -14.54
N LYS A 203 25.64 -3.49 -14.89
CA LYS A 203 25.05 -2.49 -13.98
C LYS A 203 23.53 -2.39 -14.11
N SER A 204 22.95 -3.15 -15.03
CA SER A 204 21.51 -3.17 -15.22
C SER A 204 20.79 -3.87 -14.07
N VAL A 205 19.63 -3.36 -13.67
CA VAL A 205 18.73 -4.01 -12.69
C VAL A 205 18.35 -5.44 -13.09
N PHE A 206 18.32 -5.72 -14.38
CA PHE A 206 18.06 -7.07 -14.90
C PHE A 206 19.23 -8.05 -14.68
N TYR A 207 20.44 -7.56 -14.41
CA TYR A 207 21.62 -8.41 -14.19
C TYR A 207 21.85 -8.76 -12.72
N MET A 208 21.08 -8.19 -11.79
CA MET A 208 21.24 -8.39 -10.35
C MET A 208 21.27 -9.88 -9.92
N PRO A 209 20.42 -10.79 -10.46
CA PRO A 209 20.52 -12.21 -10.12
C PRO A 209 21.88 -12.82 -10.50
N ALA A 210 22.47 -12.39 -11.61
CA ALA A 210 23.77 -12.87 -12.06
C ALA A 210 24.91 -12.41 -11.14
N LEU A 211 24.82 -11.21 -10.54
CA LEU A 211 25.82 -10.71 -9.58
C LEU A 211 25.81 -11.50 -8.26
N ARG A 212 24.68 -12.13 -7.91
CA ARG A 212 24.52 -12.95 -6.71
C ARG A 212 24.87 -14.42 -6.91
N ASP A 213 25.26 -14.82 -8.12
CA ASP A 213 25.56 -16.21 -8.46
C ASP A 213 27.02 -16.35 -8.93
N THR A 214 27.65 -17.45 -8.54
CA THR A 214 29.06 -17.74 -8.87
C THR A 214 29.24 -18.45 -10.20
N SER A 215 28.17 -18.92 -10.85
CA SER A 215 28.24 -19.66 -12.12
C SER A 215 28.51 -18.74 -13.32
N LEU A 216 29.72 -18.77 -13.84
CA LEU A 216 30.08 -18.02 -15.05
C LEU A 216 29.21 -18.38 -16.26
N VAL A 217 28.74 -19.62 -16.34
CA VAL A 217 27.82 -20.06 -17.42
C VAL A 217 26.47 -19.37 -17.28
N PHE A 218 25.94 -19.28 -16.07
CA PHE A 218 24.68 -18.58 -15.79
C PHE A 218 24.82 -17.08 -16.06
N GLN A 219 25.87 -16.45 -15.54
CA GLN A 219 26.17 -15.04 -15.78
C GLN A 219 26.23 -14.72 -17.28
N LYS A 220 26.92 -15.55 -18.06
CA LYS A 220 27.01 -15.37 -19.53
C LYS A 220 25.66 -15.51 -20.20
N LYS A 221 24.82 -16.48 -19.79
CA LYS A 221 23.46 -16.66 -20.33
C LYS A 221 22.57 -15.45 -20.00
N MET A 222 22.61 -14.98 -18.75
CA MET A 222 21.88 -13.79 -18.33
C MET A 222 22.28 -12.55 -19.15
N LYS A 223 23.59 -12.30 -19.26
CA LYS A 223 24.12 -11.20 -20.09
C LYS A 223 23.60 -11.26 -21.52
N ASN A 224 23.76 -12.42 -22.17
CA ASN A 224 23.28 -12.61 -23.53
C ASN A 224 21.77 -12.35 -23.67
N GLN A 225 20.95 -12.87 -22.74
CA GLN A 225 19.50 -12.69 -22.76
C GLN A 225 19.09 -11.22 -22.59
N ILE A 226 19.77 -10.48 -21.72
CA ILE A 226 19.52 -9.06 -21.53
C ILE A 226 19.87 -8.29 -22.79
N GLU A 227 21.07 -8.51 -23.36
CA GLU A 227 21.57 -7.77 -24.52
C GLU A 227 20.81 -8.09 -25.81
N THR A 228 20.36 -9.34 -25.99
CA THR A 228 19.76 -9.78 -27.28
C THR A 228 18.23 -9.73 -27.27
N HIS A 229 17.57 -9.70 -26.09
CA HIS A 229 16.11 -9.75 -25.99
C HIS A 229 15.51 -8.60 -25.18
N ILE A 230 15.98 -8.36 -23.93
CA ILE A 230 15.36 -7.37 -23.04
C ILE A 230 15.66 -5.94 -23.52
N ILE A 231 16.92 -5.59 -23.70
CA ILE A 231 17.31 -4.24 -24.16
C ILE A 231 16.70 -3.88 -25.52
N PRO A 232 16.70 -4.77 -26.53
CA PRO A 232 16.00 -4.49 -27.78
C PRO A 232 14.47 -4.30 -27.62
N ALA A 233 13.82 -5.04 -26.71
CA ALA A 233 12.39 -4.85 -26.42
C ALA A 233 12.13 -3.49 -25.74
N MET A 234 12.98 -3.12 -24.77
CA MET A 234 12.90 -1.81 -24.12
C MET A 234 13.15 -0.66 -25.08
N ASN A 235 14.09 -0.79 -26.01
CA ASN A 235 14.32 0.22 -27.04
C ASN A 235 13.10 0.38 -27.98
N ARG A 236 12.39 -0.71 -28.32
CA ARG A 236 11.14 -0.63 -29.08
C ARG A 236 10.04 0.07 -28.29
N TYR A 237 9.94 -0.22 -26.99
CA TYR A 237 8.98 0.45 -26.11
C TYR A 237 9.30 1.94 -25.98
N LEU A 238 10.57 2.30 -25.78
CA LEU A 238 11.03 3.70 -25.76
C LEU A 238 10.74 4.42 -27.09
N PHE A 239 10.94 3.74 -28.23
CA PHE A 239 10.58 4.29 -29.54
C PHE A 239 9.07 4.55 -29.64
N PHE A 240 8.23 3.61 -29.18
CA PHE A 240 6.79 3.79 -29.10
C PHE A 240 6.40 5.00 -28.25
N LEU A 241 6.98 5.14 -27.05
CA LEU A 241 6.69 6.28 -26.16
C LEU A 241 7.04 7.61 -26.82
N LYS A 242 8.20 7.70 -27.47
CA LYS A 242 8.70 8.95 -28.07
C LYS A 242 7.97 9.36 -29.35
N ASN A 243 7.63 8.38 -30.19
CA ASN A 243 7.21 8.66 -31.58
C ASN A 243 5.73 8.39 -31.84
N GLU A 244 5.05 7.67 -30.93
CA GLU A 244 3.63 7.34 -31.13
C GLU A 244 2.75 7.81 -29.96
N TYR A 245 3.27 7.74 -28.70
CA TYR A 245 2.49 8.02 -27.50
C TYR A 245 2.54 9.50 -27.11
N LEU A 246 3.74 10.11 -27.06
CA LEU A 246 3.96 11.44 -26.48
C LEU A 246 3.12 12.54 -27.16
N ASP A 247 2.95 12.48 -28.48
CA ASP A 247 2.14 13.44 -29.23
C ASP A 247 0.62 13.30 -28.96
N LYS A 248 0.21 12.12 -28.47
CA LYS A 248 -1.19 11.81 -28.10
C LYS A 248 -1.43 11.87 -26.60
N ALA A 249 -0.38 12.07 -25.82
CA ALA A 249 -0.49 12.23 -24.38
C ALA A 249 -1.32 13.48 -24.04
N ARG A 250 -2.22 13.37 -23.06
CA ARG A 250 -3.09 14.47 -22.66
C ARG A 250 -2.32 15.53 -21.87
N THR A 251 -2.81 16.77 -21.94
CA THR A 251 -2.28 17.90 -21.17
C THR A 251 -2.83 17.95 -19.76
N GLU A 252 -4.06 17.48 -19.60
CA GLU A 252 -4.78 17.46 -18.32
C GLU A 252 -4.29 16.34 -17.42
N LEU A 253 -4.10 16.63 -16.13
CA LEU A 253 -3.71 15.60 -15.15
C LEU A 253 -4.88 14.73 -14.70
N SER A 254 -6.08 15.31 -14.69
CA SER A 254 -7.26 14.67 -14.10
C SER A 254 -7.63 13.37 -14.78
N ILE A 255 -7.87 12.33 -13.97
CA ILE A 255 -8.42 11.06 -14.46
C ILE A 255 -9.84 11.22 -15.04
N SER A 256 -10.57 12.31 -14.69
CA SER A 256 -11.88 12.61 -15.29
C SER A 256 -11.85 12.77 -16.81
N ASN A 257 -10.67 12.96 -17.39
CA ASN A 257 -10.46 13.11 -18.82
C ASN A 257 -10.23 11.78 -19.58
N ILE A 258 -10.36 10.64 -18.91
CA ILE A 258 -10.43 9.32 -19.56
C ILE A 258 -11.86 8.77 -19.50
N PRO A 259 -12.22 7.77 -20.33
CA PRO A 259 -13.54 7.14 -20.26
C PRO A 259 -13.85 6.62 -18.85
N ASN A 260 -15.06 6.87 -18.35
CA ASN A 260 -15.51 6.55 -16.99
C ASN A 260 -14.63 7.14 -15.86
N GLY A 261 -13.85 8.19 -16.13
CA GLY A 261 -12.83 8.69 -15.23
C GLY A 261 -13.34 9.14 -13.86
N ASN A 262 -14.55 9.73 -13.78
CA ASN A 262 -15.17 10.10 -12.50
C ASN A 262 -15.53 8.89 -11.64
N ASP A 263 -16.11 7.85 -12.25
CA ASP A 263 -16.46 6.61 -11.55
C ASP A 263 -15.20 5.83 -11.17
N CYS A 264 -14.20 5.84 -12.06
CA CYS A 264 -12.88 5.30 -11.75
C CYS A 264 -12.25 5.99 -10.54
N TYR A 265 -12.28 7.31 -10.48
CA TYR A 265 -11.75 8.05 -9.34
C TYR A 265 -12.47 7.70 -8.03
N ALA A 266 -13.79 7.63 -8.06
CA ALA A 266 -14.59 7.20 -6.90
C ALA A 266 -14.25 5.78 -6.44
N ALA A 267 -14.06 4.85 -7.38
CA ALA A 267 -13.66 3.47 -7.09
C ALA A 267 -12.24 3.40 -6.48
N MET A 268 -11.29 4.18 -7.01
CA MET A 268 -9.94 4.24 -6.49
C MET A 268 -9.88 4.85 -5.08
N LEU A 269 -10.63 5.93 -4.82
CA LEU A 269 -10.74 6.54 -3.50
C LEU A 269 -11.30 5.54 -2.48
N SER A 270 -12.43 4.91 -2.80
CA SER A 270 -13.07 3.93 -1.92
C SER A 270 -12.17 2.74 -1.61
N ALA A 271 -11.47 2.21 -2.61
CA ALA A 271 -10.55 1.10 -2.41
C ALA A 271 -9.31 1.49 -1.59
N SER A 272 -8.79 2.72 -1.76
CA SER A 272 -7.61 3.19 -1.02
C SER A 272 -7.92 3.53 0.44
N THR A 273 -9.11 4.08 0.72
CA THR A 273 -9.52 4.50 2.06
C THR A 273 -10.35 3.47 2.80
N THR A 274 -10.90 2.47 2.10
CA THR A 274 -11.87 1.46 2.60
C THR A 274 -13.18 2.05 3.16
N ILE A 275 -13.45 3.32 2.86
CA ILE A 275 -14.71 4.01 3.20
C ILE A 275 -15.29 4.71 1.98
N LYS A 276 -16.65 4.82 1.95
CA LYS A 276 -17.37 5.42 0.83
C LYS A 276 -17.54 6.93 1.04
N ASN A 277 -16.53 7.71 0.68
CA ASN A 277 -16.59 9.18 0.75
C ASN A 277 -16.60 9.81 -0.64
N LYS A 278 -17.31 10.92 -0.77
CA LYS A 278 -17.29 11.70 -2.01
C LYS A 278 -16.01 12.52 -2.10
N PRO A 279 -15.47 12.72 -3.31
CA PRO A 279 -14.31 13.60 -3.50
C PRO A 279 -14.47 15.00 -2.91
N SER A 280 -15.71 15.57 -2.99
CA SER A 280 -16.04 16.87 -2.43
C SER A 280 -15.94 16.93 -0.91
N GLU A 281 -16.29 15.83 -0.22
CA GLU A 281 -16.20 15.70 1.24
C GLU A 281 -14.74 15.65 1.66
N ILE A 282 -13.93 14.81 0.99
CA ILE A 282 -12.49 14.69 1.27
C ILE A 282 -11.79 16.04 1.06
N TYR A 283 -12.13 16.76 -0.02
CA TYR A 283 -11.60 18.09 -0.28
C TYR A 283 -11.91 19.06 0.87
N ALA A 284 -13.19 19.14 1.29
CA ALA A 284 -13.61 20.03 2.37
C ALA A 284 -12.93 19.65 3.70
N TRP A 285 -12.82 18.38 4.01
CA TRP A 285 -12.10 17.89 5.20
C TRP A 285 -10.61 18.23 5.15
N GLY A 286 -10.01 18.20 3.97
CA GLY A 286 -8.62 18.61 3.77
C GLY A 286 -8.39 20.08 4.09
N GLU A 287 -9.27 20.97 3.58
CA GLU A 287 -9.19 22.40 3.89
C GLU A 287 -9.41 22.68 5.38
N GLU A 288 -10.37 22.00 6.02
CA GLU A 288 -10.63 22.09 7.47
C GLU A 288 -9.40 21.66 8.27
N ALA A 289 -8.85 20.48 7.99
CA ALA A 289 -7.68 19.94 8.69
C ALA A 289 -6.42 20.82 8.50
N ILE A 290 -6.26 21.43 7.32
CA ILE A 290 -5.19 22.40 7.07
C ILE A 290 -5.39 23.65 7.95
N ALA A 291 -6.62 24.19 8.00
CA ALA A 291 -6.92 25.37 8.82
C ALA A 291 -6.69 25.11 10.31
N GLU A 292 -7.10 23.93 10.83
CA GLU A 292 -6.83 23.50 12.21
C GLU A 292 -5.32 23.45 12.50
N ARG A 293 -4.52 22.86 11.63
CA ARG A 293 -3.06 22.82 11.80
C ARG A 293 -2.41 24.20 11.69
N GLU A 294 -2.85 25.03 10.74
CA GLU A 294 -2.39 26.43 10.61
C GLU A 294 -2.71 27.25 11.87
N PHE A 295 -3.83 27.00 12.55
CA PHE A 295 -4.14 27.63 13.83
C PHE A 295 -3.14 27.25 14.94
N VAL A 296 -2.76 25.96 15.03
CA VAL A 296 -1.74 25.52 15.98
C VAL A 296 -0.38 26.13 15.66
N ILE A 297 -0.01 26.21 14.37
CA ILE A 297 1.24 26.86 13.92
C ILE A 297 1.27 28.32 14.33
N LYS A 298 0.18 29.08 14.16
CA LYS A 298 0.07 30.47 14.62
C LYS A 298 0.23 30.61 16.13
N THR A 299 -0.41 29.71 16.90
CA THR A 299 -0.30 29.68 18.35
C THR A 299 1.15 29.46 18.82
N LEU A 300 1.83 28.49 18.22
CA LEU A 300 3.24 28.22 18.49
C LEU A 300 4.15 29.34 17.98
N GLY A 301 3.85 29.92 16.81
CA GLY A 301 4.56 31.05 16.25
C GLY A 301 4.49 32.28 17.11
N LYS A 302 3.33 32.58 17.70
CA LYS A 302 3.18 33.64 18.70
C LYS A 302 4.07 33.44 19.90
N LYS A 303 4.13 32.18 20.39
CA LYS A 303 4.95 31.81 21.55
C LYS A 303 6.46 31.89 21.25
N LEU A 304 6.90 31.36 20.11
CA LEU A 304 8.31 31.21 19.76
C LEU A 304 8.92 32.45 19.11
N TYR A 305 8.13 33.13 18.26
CA TYR A 305 8.63 34.20 17.36
C TYR A 305 7.90 35.51 17.52
N ASN A 306 6.89 35.60 18.41
CA ASN A 306 6.00 36.73 18.59
C ASN A 306 5.25 37.13 17.30
N SER A 307 4.97 36.15 16.42
CA SER A 307 4.27 36.36 15.14
C SER A 307 3.11 35.37 15.01
N GLU A 308 2.02 35.81 14.36
CA GLU A 308 0.86 35.00 13.94
C GLU A 308 0.73 34.97 12.39
N ASP A 309 1.63 35.62 11.68
CA ASP A 309 1.71 35.53 10.23
C ASP A 309 2.37 34.21 9.82
N LEU A 310 1.63 33.38 9.08
CA LEU A 310 2.09 32.06 8.67
C LEU A 310 3.33 32.11 7.78
N TYR A 311 3.42 33.10 6.91
CA TYR A 311 4.57 33.25 6.02
C TYR A 311 5.81 33.62 6.83
N GLU A 312 5.70 34.62 7.69
CA GLU A 312 6.79 35.06 8.57
C GLU A 312 7.26 33.93 9.50
N ILE A 313 6.32 33.19 10.13
CA ILE A 313 6.63 32.04 10.99
C ILE A 313 7.44 30.99 10.22
N LYS A 314 6.98 30.60 9.03
CA LYS A 314 7.66 29.60 8.19
C LYS A 314 9.04 30.07 7.72
N GLU A 315 9.19 31.34 7.38
CA GLU A 315 10.48 31.93 6.99
C GLU A 315 11.48 31.96 8.17
N ILE A 316 11.06 32.38 9.37
CA ILE A 316 11.90 32.37 10.56
C ILE A 316 12.31 30.93 10.91
N PHE A 317 11.32 30.00 10.92
CA PHE A 317 11.54 28.61 11.24
C PHE A 317 12.57 27.95 10.29
N ALA A 318 12.42 28.18 8.98
CA ALA A 318 13.29 27.60 7.96
C ALA A 318 14.73 28.14 8.01
N LYS A 319 14.93 29.38 8.47
CA LYS A 319 16.25 30.02 8.60
C LYS A 319 16.95 29.68 9.91
N ASP A 320 16.21 29.20 10.90
CA ASP A 320 16.80 28.81 12.19
C ASP A 320 17.56 27.50 12.08
N THR A 321 18.88 27.58 12.02
CA THR A 321 19.76 26.43 11.89
C THR A 321 19.71 25.46 13.08
N SER A 322 19.17 25.88 14.22
CA SER A 322 18.97 25.00 15.39
C SER A 322 17.91 23.92 15.14
N ASN A 323 17.00 24.15 14.19
CA ASN A 323 15.98 23.20 13.78
C ASN A 323 16.52 22.04 12.91
N TYR A 324 17.82 22.10 12.53
CA TYR A 324 18.46 21.11 11.66
C TYR A 324 19.54 20.34 12.40
N PHE A 325 19.81 19.11 11.97
CA PHE A 325 20.91 18.31 12.52
C PHE A 325 22.26 18.84 12.07
N LYS A 326 23.26 18.73 12.93
CA LYS A 326 24.64 19.09 12.61
C LYS A 326 25.41 17.93 11.99
N SER A 327 25.01 16.69 12.29
CA SER A 327 25.68 15.47 11.85
C SER A 327 24.73 14.25 11.83
N LYS A 328 25.14 13.19 11.12
CA LYS A 328 24.50 11.88 11.16
C LYS A 328 24.47 11.28 12.58
N ALA A 329 25.55 11.48 13.34
CA ALA A 329 25.62 10.98 14.71
C ALA A 329 24.59 11.64 15.62
N GLU A 330 24.41 12.98 15.54
CA GLU A 330 23.37 13.69 16.29
C GLU A 330 21.98 13.18 15.90
N LEU A 331 21.71 13.05 14.60
CA LEU A 331 20.42 12.54 14.10
C LEU A 331 20.07 11.19 14.70
N LEU A 332 21.01 10.23 14.67
CA LEU A 332 20.75 8.88 15.19
C LEU A 332 20.55 8.85 16.72
N VAL A 333 21.28 9.68 17.46
CA VAL A 333 21.12 9.82 18.91
C VAL A 333 19.73 10.38 19.25
N ASP A 334 19.30 11.44 18.55
CA ASP A 334 18.00 12.07 18.80
C ASP A 334 16.84 11.13 18.42
N VAL A 335 16.97 10.40 17.31
CA VAL A 335 15.98 9.40 16.88
C VAL A 335 15.86 8.26 17.89
N GLN A 336 16.99 7.69 18.36
CA GLN A 336 16.95 6.64 19.38
C GLN A 336 16.29 7.12 20.67
N ALA A 337 16.65 8.33 21.13
CA ALA A 337 16.03 8.93 22.30
C ALA A 337 14.53 9.16 22.14
N ALA A 338 14.05 9.53 20.93
CA ALA A 338 12.65 9.65 20.60
C ALA A 338 11.92 8.31 20.71
N ILE A 339 12.47 7.26 20.14
CA ILE A 339 11.93 5.89 20.20
C ILE A 339 11.82 5.42 21.66
N ASP A 340 12.89 5.58 22.43
CA ASP A 340 12.95 5.10 23.83
C ASP A 340 11.89 5.77 24.71
N ARG A 341 11.74 7.10 24.64
CA ARG A 341 10.73 7.80 25.43
C ARG A 341 9.31 7.49 24.95
N ALA A 342 9.08 7.34 23.64
CA ALA A 342 7.79 6.97 23.10
C ALA A 342 7.38 5.56 23.55
N LYS A 343 8.30 4.59 23.51
CA LYS A 343 8.10 3.23 24.01
C LYS A 343 7.68 3.20 25.47
N ILE A 344 8.27 4.04 26.33
CA ILE A 344 7.93 4.11 27.76
C ILE A 344 6.55 4.77 27.93
N LYS A 345 6.34 5.93 27.33
CA LYS A 345 5.17 6.77 27.62
C LYS A 345 3.87 6.23 27.01
N SER A 346 3.97 5.54 25.87
CA SER A 346 2.82 4.90 25.22
C SER A 346 2.18 3.78 26.04
N ARG A 347 2.88 3.21 27.02
CA ARG A 347 2.30 2.25 28.00
C ARG A 347 1.13 2.82 28.81
N SER A 348 1.02 4.13 28.91
CA SER A 348 -0.13 4.79 29.56
C SER A 348 -1.34 4.94 28.65
N TYR A 349 -1.19 4.66 27.35
CA TYR A 349 -2.23 4.84 26.34
C TYR A 349 -2.66 3.53 25.66
N PHE A 350 -1.95 2.41 25.90
CA PHE A 350 -2.19 1.11 25.29
C PHE A 350 -1.98 -0.02 26.32
N ASP A 351 -2.83 -1.04 26.29
CA ASP A 351 -2.62 -2.30 27.02
C ASP A 351 -2.08 -3.38 26.10
N LEU A 352 -2.48 -3.39 24.79
CA LEU A 352 -1.91 -4.26 23.80
C LEU A 352 -0.54 -3.76 23.33
N TYR A 353 0.43 -4.67 23.28
CA TYR A 353 1.79 -4.36 22.85
C TYR A 353 2.43 -5.54 22.11
N PRO A 354 3.21 -5.31 21.04
CA PRO A 354 4.01 -6.35 20.43
C PRO A 354 5.10 -6.83 21.40
N LYS A 355 5.46 -8.10 21.28
CA LYS A 355 6.57 -8.70 22.03
C LYS A 355 7.92 -8.31 21.43
N ALA A 356 7.96 -8.25 20.09
CA ALA A 356 9.15 -7.82 19.37
C ALA A 356 9.45 -6.35 19.64
N ASP A 357 10.71 -6.01 19.78
CA ASP A 357 11.18 -4.63 19.84
C ASP A 357 11.55 -4.14 18.43
N VAL A 358 11.66 -2.82 18.27
CA VAL A 358 12.11 -2.21 17.03
C VAL A 358 13.56 -1.80 17.12
N LEU A 359 14.36 -2.16 16.10
CA LEU A 359 15.75 -1.73 15.97
C LEU A 359 15.84 -0.52 15.06
N LEU A 360 16.68 0.44 15.43
CA LEU A 360 17.05 1.56 14.58
C LEU A 360 18.23 1.17 13.68
N GLU A 361 18.04 1.29 12.39
CA GLU A 361 19.07 1.05 11.37
C GLU A 361 19.16 2.24 10.40
N THR A 362 20.19 2.23 9.58
CA THR A 362 20.38 3.19 8.48
C THR A 362 20.39 2.46 7.15
N PRO A 363 20.08 3.15 6.03
CA PRO A 363 20.31 2.58 4.72
C PRO A 363 21.74 2.09 4.57
N SER A 364 21.96 1.08 3.73
CA SER A 364 23.31 0.64 3.35
C SER A 364 24.09 1.77 2.66
N GLU A 365 25.41 1.68 2.62
CA GLU A 365 26.26 2.67 1.94
C GLU A 365 25.84 2.90 0.46
N ILE A 366 25.36 1.85 -0.20
CA ILE A 366 24.89 1.92 -1.59
C ILE A 366 23.56 2.67 -1.70
N GLU A 367 22.71 2.55 -0.68
CA GLU A 367 21.37 3.16 -0.63
C GLU A 367 21.41 4.56 0.03
N GLU A 368 22.51 4.98 0.67
CA GLU A 368 22.50 6.16 1.55
C GLU A 368 22.00 7.42 0.85
N GLU A 369 22.37 7.65 -0.40
CA GLU A 369 21.99 8.86 -1.15
C GLU A 369 20.49 8.84 -1.56
N ASN A 370 19.96 7.68 -1.89
CA ASN A 370 18.59 7.52 -2.43
C ASN A 370 17.65 6.75 -1.48
N GLY A 371 18.15 6.32 -0.33
CA GLY A 371 17.38 5.59 0.66
C GLY A 371 16.35 6.49 1.34
N TYR A 372 15.17 5.92 1.60
CA TYR A 372 14.09 6.60 2.30
C TYR A 372 13.83 5.96 3.67
N THR A 373 13.28 6.78 4.56
CA THR A 373 12.86 6.35 5.91
C THR A 373 11.66 5.41 5.79
N ARG A 374 11.70 4.26 6.52
CA ARG A 374 10.65 3.25 6.48
C ARG A 374 10.69 2.32 7.69
N TYR A 375 9.53 1.76 8.01
CA TYR A 375 9.42 0.64 8.95
C TYR A 375 9.38 -0.70 8.19
N LEU A 376 10.04 -1.71 8.74
CA LEU A 376 9.98 -3.10 8.30
C LEU A 376 9.55 -3.97 9.47
N SER A 377 8.43 -4.66 9.32
CA SER A 377 7.95 -5.62 10.33
C SER A 377 8.95 -6.76 10.53
N ALA A 378 8.96 -7.36 11.73
CA ALA A 378 9.70 -8.60 11.97
C ALA A 378 9.29 -9.71 10.98
N SER A 379 10.19 -10.64 10.66
CA SER A 379 9.82 -11.83 9.90
C SER A 379 8.98 -12.80 10.76
N ASP A 380 8.12 -13.58 10.10
CA ASP A 380 7.24 -14.54 10.81
C ASP A 380 8.01 -15.63 11.55
N ASP A 381 9.18 -16.02 11.04
CA ASP A 381 10.08 -17.01 11.63
C ASP A 381 11.00 -16.41 12.73
N GLY A 382 10.91 -15.10 12.99
CA GLY A 382 11.74 -14.40 13.97
C GLY A 382 13.22 -14.22 13.56
N SER A 383 13.60 -14.61 12.33
CA SER A 383 15.00 -14.49 11.86
C SER A 383 15.41 -13.04 11.62
N ARG A 384 14.45 -12.15 11.28
CA ARG A 384 14.67 -10.72 11.09
C ARG A 384 13.83 -9.94 12.10
N PRO A 385 14.46 -9.07 12.92
CA PRO A 385 13.74 -8.21 13.86
C PRO A 385 12.90 -7.16 13.13
N ALA A 386 11.96 -6.54 13.85
CA ALA A 386 11.32 -5.32 13.40
C ALA A 386 12.35 -4.19 13.32
N THR A 387 12.34 -3.42 12.24
CA THR A 387 13.40 -2.47 11.97
C THR A 387 12.83 -1.14 11.49
N TYR A 388 13.27 -0.05 12.10
CA TYR A 388 13.08 1.31 11.61
C TYR A 388 14.36 1.76 10.90
N ILE A 389 14.27 1.97 9.60
CA ILE A 389 15.39 2.44 8.77
C ILE A 389 15.26 3.95 8.64
N GLN A 390 16.19 4.70 9.28
CA GLN A 390 16.23 6.17 9.20
C GLN A 390 17.15 6.61 8.07
N ALA A 391 16.62 7.34 7.08
CA ALA A 391 17.43 8.00 6.06
C ALA A 391 18.38 9.03 6.68
N THR A 392 19.66 8.96 6.35
CA THR A 392 20.71 9.78 6.97
C THR A 392 21.45 10.70 5.99
N TYR A 393 21.05 10.69 4.71
CA TYR A 393 21.65 11.55 3.69
C TYR A 393 21.40 13.03 3.98
N GLN A 394 22.43 13.85 3.86
CA GLN A 394 22.40 15.32 4.08
C GLN A 394 21.69 15.74 5.40
N PRO A 395 22.16 15.29 6.58
CA PRO A 395 21.46 15.54 7.85
C PRO A 395 21.26 17.03 8.14
N LYS A 396 22.17 17.90 7.67
CA LYS A 396 22.03 19.36 7.78
C LYS A 396 20.87 19.98 7.02
N LYS A 397 20.17 19.21 6.20
CA LYS A 397 18.93 19.59 5.52
C LYS A 397 17.69 18.93 6.12
N GLN A 398 17.84 18.08 7.12
CA GLN A 398 16.73 17.39 7.77
C GLN A 398 16.30 18.15 9.02
N LEU A 399 14.99 18.43 9.10
CA LEU A 399 14.36 19.10 10.24
C LEU A 399 14.22 18.14 11.41
N LYS A 400 14.73 18.49 12.59
CA LYS A 400 14.71 17.67 13.80
C LYS A 400 13.30 17.25 14.19
N GLY A 401 12.35 18.19 14.25
CA GLY A 401 10.99 17.90 14.64
C GLY A 401 10.23 17.06 13.62
N TYR A 402 10.54 17.16 12.32
CA TYR A 402 9.97 16.28 11.29
C TYR A 402 10.50 14.85 11.46
N VAL A 403 11.82 14.68 11.65
CA VAL A 403 12.43 13.36 11.87
C VAL A 403 11.90 12.71 13.15
N GLU A 404 11.72 13.51 14.22
CA GLU A 404 11.13 13.04 15.48
C GLU A 404 9.68 12.57 15.29
N GLY A 405 8.84 13.34 14.60
CA GLY A 405 7.47 12.95 14.26
C GLY A 405 7.42 11.68 13.40
N THR A 406 8.34 11.57 12.43
CA THR A 406 8.48 10.35 11.61
C THR A 406 8.88 9.15 12.46
N ALA A 407 9.78 9.31 13.44
CA ALA A 407 10.11 8.22 14.36
C ALA A 407 8.88 7.73 15.15
N PHE A 408 7.98 8.61 15.58
CA PHE A 408 6.72 8.23 16.22
C PHE A 408 5.75 7.55 15.25
N HIS A 409 5.66 8.05 14.02
CA HIS A 409 4.88 7.44 12.94
C HIS A 409 5.31 6.00 12.64
N GLU A 410 6.61 5.78 12.51
CA GLU A 410 7.18 4.49 12.11
C GLU A 410 7.31 3.51 13.28
N THR A 411 7.42 4.01 14.53
CA THR A 411 7.68 3.14 15.68
C THR A 411 6.54 3.15 16.70
N TYR A 412 6.69 3.83 17.82
CA TYR A 412 5.70 3.97 18.89
C TYR A 412 5.15 5.41 18.93
N PRO A 413 3.84 5.58 18.98
CA PRO A 413 2.75 4.59 18.96
C PRO A 413 2.27 4.20 17.55
N GLY A 414 3.06 4.42 16.49
CA GLY A 414 2.69 4.26 15.08
C GLY A 414 2.81 2.82 14.55
N HIS A 415 3.46 2.69 13.38
CA HIS A 415 3.49 1.45 12.59
C HIS A 415 4.01 0.24 13.35
N HIS A 416 5.11 0.37 14.11
CA HIS A 416 5.65 -0.77 14.85
C HIS A 416 4.65 -1.32 15.87
N LEU A 417 4.00 -0.44 16.66
CA LEU A 417 2.98 -0.86 17.61
C LEU A 417 1.81 -1.53 16.87
N GLN A 418 1.24 -0.88 15.88
CA GLN A 418 0.06 -1.33 15.13
C GLN A 418 0.32 -2.65 14.38
N MET A 419 1.39 -2.68 13.57
CA MET A 419 1.70 -3.86 12.75
C MET A 419 2.24 -5.02 13.58
N GLY A 420 2.95 -4.74 14.68
CA GLY A 420 3.40 -5.74 15.63
C GLY A 420 2.22 -6.41 16.33
N ILE A 421 1.22 -5.66 16.79
CA ILE A 421 -0.03 -6.21 17.33
C ILE A 421 -0.73 -7.08 16.27
N SER A 422 -0.87 -6.57 15.06
CA SER A 422 -1.51 -7.30 13.96
C SER A 422 -0.84 -8.65 13.70
N ARG A 423 0.49 -8.71 13.71
CA ARG A 423 1.25 -9.94 13.42
C ARG A 423 1.30 -10.94 14.57
N GLU A 424 1.38 -10.45 15.81
CA GLU A 424 1.62 -11.31 16.96
C GLU A 424 0.35 -11.75 17.68
N LEU A 425 -0.70 -10.91 17.69
CA LEU A 425 -1.88 -11.09 18.52
C LEU A 425 -3.14 -11.46 17.73
N VAL A 426 -3.21 -11.10 16.45
CA VAL A 426 -4.39 -11.40 15.63
C VAL A 426 -4.37 -12.86 15.20
N LYS A 427 -5.53 -13.52 15.40
CA LYS A 427 -5.72 -14.95 15.08
C LYS A 427 -6.55 -15.18 13.80
N SER A 428 -6.78 -14.14 13.00
CA SER A 428 -7.46 -14.28 11.71
C SER A 428 -6.61 -15.12 10.73
N HIS A 429 -7.23 -15.52 9.61
CA HIS A 429 -6.55 -16.29 8.58
C HIS A 429 -5.29 -15.56 8.06
N PRO A 430 -4.20 -16.29 7.72
CA PRO A 430 -2.94 -15.70 7.21
C PRO A 430 -3.09 -14.83 5.96
N VAL A 431 -4.22 -14.87 5.26
CA VAL A 431 -4.52 -13.99 4.12
C VAL A 431 -4.31 -12.51 4.46
N ALA A 432 -4.57 -12.10 5.70
CA ALA A 432 -4.35 -10.75 6.19
C ALA A 432 -2.93 -10.20 5.94
N LYS A 433 -1.92 -11.09 5.82
CA LYS A 433 -0.52 -10.72 5.52
C LYS A 433 -0.32 -10.18 4.10
N TYR A 434 -1.21 -10.53 3.19
CA TYR A 434 -1.14 -10.21 1.77
C TYR A 434 -2.08 -9.07 1.38
N LEU A 435 -2.87 -8.58 2.33
CA LEU A 435 -3.84 -7.50 2.11
C LEU A 435 -3.31 -6.20 2.72
N TRP A 436 -3.44 -5.10 1.97
CA TRP A 436 -2.96 -3.79 2.39
C TRP A 436 -4.10 -2.79 2.47
N ASN A 437 -4.31 -2.22 3.65
CA ASN A 437 -5.26 -1.13 3.87
C ASN A 437 -4.50 0.17 4.18
N SER A 438 -4.31 0.99 3.15
CA SER A 438 -3.57 2.25 3.28
C SER A 438 -4.28 3.24 4.19
N GLY A 439 -5.62 3.33 4.13
CA GLY A 439 -6.41 4.22 4.98
C GLY A 439 -6.24 3.91 6.46
N PHE A 440 -6.18 2.62 6.82
CA PHE A 440 -5.90 2.20 8.19
C PHE A 440 -4.44 2.46 8.57
N THR A 441 -3.50 1.93 7.80
CA THR A 441 -2.07 1.92 8.19
C THR A 441 -1.51 3.34 8.24
N GLU A 442 -1.63 4.09 7.15
CA GLU A 442 -1.11 5.46 7.07
C GLU A 442 -1.92 6.42 7.96
N GLY A 443 -3.24 6.20 8.04
CA GLY A 443 -4.11 6.95 8.93
C GLY A 443 -3.75 6.77 10.40
N TRP A 444 -3.44 5.55 10.82
CA TRP A 444 -2.94 5.28 12.18
C TRP A 444 -1.60 5.95 12.44
N GLY A 445 -0.64 5.87 11.50
CA GLY A 445 0.65 6.55 11.62
C GLY A 445 0.49 8.07 11.80
N ARG A 446 -0.41 8.70 11.04
CA ARG A 446 -0.72 10.14 11.20
C ARG A 446 -1.44 10.45 12.52
N TYR A 447 -2.39 9.61 12.94
CA TYR A 447 -3.02 9.71 14.24
C TYR A 447 -1.99 9.57 15.38
N ALA A 448 -1.03 8.67 15.23
CA ALA A 448 0.05 8.49 16.19
C ALA A 448 0.94 9.72 16.35
N GLU A 449 1.21 10.47 15.26
CA GLU A 449 1.93 11.75 15.33
C GLU A 449 1.17 12.78 16.18
N THR A 450 -0.15 12.89 15.98
CA THR A 450 -1.02 13.80 16.76
C THR A 450 -1.16 13.32 18.20
N LEU A 451 -1.34 12.02 18.44
CA LEU A 451 -1.37 11.42 19.79
C LEU A 451 -0.04 11.64 20.52
N SER A 452 1.09 11.64 19.81
CA SER A 452 2.40 11.92 20.40
C SER A 452 2.52 13.35 20.93
N ASP A 453 1.78 14.31 20.38
CA ASP A 453 1.67 15.65 20.94
C ASP A 453 0.88 15.66 22.25
N GLU A 454 -0.27 14.97 22.33
CA GLU A 454 -1.02 14.80 23.58
C GLU A 454 -0.19 14.08 24.66
N MET A 455 0.63 13.12 24.23
CA MET A 455 1.55 12.41 25.11
C MET A 455 2.77 13.26 25.52
N GLU A 456 2.89 14.50 25.07
CA GLU A 456 4.05 15.39 25.29
C GLU A 456 5.38 14.71 24.93
N LEU A 457 5.44 14.04 23.80
CA LEU A 457 6.64 13.34 23.32
C LEU A 457 7.58 14.23 22.55
N TYR A 458 7.11 15.31 21.94
CA TYR A 458 7.97 16.21 21.19
C TYR A 458 8.96 16.95 22.11
N SER A 459 10.22 16.99 21.71
CA SER A 459 11.32 17.52 22.54
C SER A 459 11.22 19.03 22.79
N SER A 460 10.48 19.76 21.96
CA SER A 460 10.28 21.20 22.07
C SER A 460 9.06 21.69 21.29
N ASP A 461 8.60 22.93 21.56
CA ASP A 461 7.58 23.58 20.74
C ASP A 461 7.99 23.78 19.28
N SER A 462 9.29 23.92 19.00
CA SER A 462 9.82 23.97 17.63
C SER A 462 9.64 22.63 16.93
N HIS A 463 9.86 21.50 17.62
CA HIS A 463 9.62 20.16 17.08
C HIS A 463 8.11 19.89 16.86
N ARG A 464 7.26 20.30 17.80
CA ARG A 464 5.80 20.28 17.63
C ARG A 464 5.37 21.07 16.38
N MET A 465 5.90 22.29 16.23
CA MET A 465 5.62 23.13 15.06
C MET A 465 5.99 22.44 13.74
N ALA A 466 7.15 21.76 13.68
CA ALA A 466 7.58 21.01 12.49
C ALA A 466 6.59 19.91 12.11
N MET A 467 6.04 19.17 13.09
CA MET A 467 5.00 18.17 12.84
C MET A 467 3.72 18.81 12.26
N TYR A 468 3.24 19.90 12.88
CA TYR A 468 2.03 20.58 12.38
C TYR A 468 2.23 21.23 11.00
N MET A 469 3.46 21.60 10.63
CA MET A 469 3.80 22.04 9.26
C MET A 469 3.67 20.93 8.21
N GLY A 470 3.63 19.66 8.60
CA GLY A 470 3.28 18.52 7.74
C GLY A 470 1.79 18.49 7.43
N LEU A 471 1.29 19.48 6.67
CA LEU A 471 -0.12 19.64 6.34
C LEU A 471 -0.66 18.48 5.49
N PRO A 472 -1.94 18.05 5.69
CA PRO A 472 -2.57 16.96 4.92
C PRO A 472 -3.00 17.41 3.52
N THR A 473 -2.06 18.00 2.75
CA THR A 473 -2.32 18.57 1.43
C THR A 473 -2.83 17.56 0.41
N GLY A 474 -2.58 16.26 0.60
CA GLY A 474 -3.11 15.19 -0.25
C GLY A 474 -4.64 15.17 -0.32
N MET A 475 -5.32 15.50 0.79
CA MET A 475 -6.79 15.57 0.82
C MET A 475 -7.35 16.74 -0.02
N VAL A 476 -6.52 17.70 -0.38
CA VAL A 476 -6.94 18.86 -1.19
C VAL A 476 -6.41 18.75 -2.61
N VAL A 477 -5.12 18.42 -2.79
CA VAL A 477 -4.48 18.39 -4.12
C VAL A 477 -5.01 17.22 -4.96
N ASP A 478 -5.23 16.05 -4.38
CA ASP A 478 -5.72 14.89 -5.09
C ASP A 478 -7.15 15.11 -5.64
N PRO A 479 -8.17 15.48 -4.83
CA PRO A 479 -9.46 15.88 -5.37
C PRO A 479 -9.41 17.20 -6.16
N GLY A 480 -8.48 18.10 -5.87
CA GLY A 480 -8.23 19.30 -6.66
C GLY A 480 -7.94 18.95 -8.11
N ILE A 481 -7.06 17.98 -8.34
CA ILE A 481 -6.73 17.48 -9.67
C ILE A 481 -7.90 16.70 -10.27
N HIS A 482 -8.38 15.64 -9.56
CA HIS A 482 -9.23 14.62 -10.15
C HIS A 482 -10.73 14.92 -10.11
N TYR A 483 -11.17 15.82 -9.21
CA TYR A 483 -12.56 16.22 -9.08
C TYR A 483 -12.81 17.69 -9.50
N LYS A 484 -11.85 18.60 -9.17
CA LYS A 484 -12.00 20.03 -9.53
C LYS A 484 -11.25 20.40 -10.82
N ASN A 485 -10.58 19.46 -11.47
CA ASN A 485 -9.82 19.67 -12.71
C ASN A 485 -8.73 20.76 -12.62
N TRP A 486 -8.03 20.82 -11.48
CA TRP A 486 -6.87 21.70 -11.36
C TRP A 486 -5.82 21.36 -12.43
N THR A 487 -5.25 22.41 -13.00
CA THR A 487 -4.07 22.24 -13.86
C THR A 487 -2.87 21.75 -13.04
N ARG A 488 -1.85 21.22 -13.73
CA ARG A 488 -0.60 20.83 -13.07
C ARG A 488 0.02 21.99 -12.29
N GLU A 489 -0.01 23.21 -12.88
CA GLU A 489 0.54 24.41 -12.24
C GLU A 489 -0.28 24.85 -11.02
N ASP A 490 -1.60 24.82 -11.09
CA ASP A 490 -2.46 25.11 -9.92
C ASP A 490 -2.12 24.20 -8.75
N ALA A 491 -1.98 22.87 -9.00
CA ALA A 491 -1.64 21.89 -8.00
C ALA A 491 -0.23 22.12 -7.41
N ILE A 492 0.76 22.46 -8.25
CA ILE A 492 2.12 22.78 -7.81
C ILE A 492 2.14 24.06 -6.97
N VAL A 493 1.50 25.13 -7.43
CA VAL A 493 1.44 26.42 -6.73
C VAL A 493 0.74 26.25 -5.38
N TYR A 494 -0.40 25.54 -5.33
CA TYR A 494 -1.08 25.24 -4.08
C TYR A 494 -0.16 24.47 -3.12
N THR A 495 0.49 23.39 -3.60
CA THR A 495 1.40 22.58 -2.79
C THR A 495 2.53 23.43 -2.19
N LEU A 496 3.18 24.27 -2.99
CA LEU A 496 4.25 25.16 -2.54
C LEU A 496 3.75 26.21 -1.54
N SER A 497 2.53 26.73 -1.71
CA SER A 497 1.96 27.70 -0.78
C SER A 497 1.72 27.12 0.62
N LYS A 498 1.45 25.82 0.68
CA LYS A 498 1.19 25.10 1.93
C LYS A 498 2.45 24.45 2.51
N GLN A 499 3.32 23.89 1.68
CA GLN A 499 4.55 23.16 2.05
C GLN A 499 5.80 23.99 1.68
N THR A 500 6.08 25.02 2.45
CA THR A 500 7.12 26.03 2.12
C THR A 500 8.55 25.48 2.15
N SER A 501 8.81 24.34 2.81
CA SER A 501 10.10 23.64 2.77
C SER A 501 10.30 22.80 1.51
N MET A 502 9.23 22.59 0.71
CA MET A 502 9.29 21.78 -0.49
C MET A 502 9.87 22.58 -1.65
N THR A 503 10.81 21.99 -2.39
CA THR A 503 11.30 22.58 -3.63
C THR A 503 10.25 22.45 -4.75
N ARG A 504 10.35 23.29 -5.78
CA ARG A 504 9.46 23.18 -6.95
C ARG A 504 9.53 21.76 -7.56
N GLU A 505 10.73 21.22 -7.73
CA GLU A 505 10.91 19.85 -8.23
C GLU A 505 10.24 18.80 -7.32
N GLY A 506 10.29 19.00 -6.00
CA GLY A 506 9.57 18.16 -5.04
C GLY A 506 8.06 18.22 -5.23
N ALA A 507 7.51 19.43 -5.41
CA ALA A 507 6.09 19.64 -5.68
C ALA A 507 5.66 19.03 -7.03
N GLU A 508 6.49 19.15 -8.06
CA GLU A 508 6.27 18.50 -9.35
C GLU A 508 6.22 16.97 -9.23
N ARG A 509 7.16 16.36 -8.50
CA ARG A 509 7.13 14.90 -8.23
C ARG A 509 5.89 14.49 -7.45
N TYR A 510 5.49 15.28 -6.47
CA TYR A 510 4.29 15.04 -5.66
C TYR A 510 3.01 15.08 -6.50
N VAL A 511 2.85 16.10 -7.33
CA VAL A 511 1.71 16.28 -8.24
C VAL A 511 1.66 15.20 -9.31
N ASP A 512 2.82 14.86 -9.91
CA ASP A 512 2.92 13.80 -10.91
C ASP A 512 2.62 12.41 -10.30
N ARG A 513 2.97 12.15 -9.03
CA ARG A 513 2.57 10.94 -8.29
C ARG A 513 1.04 10.85 -8.17
N ILE A 514 0.38 11.93 -7.78
CA ILE A 514 -1.08 11.98 -7.65
C ILE A 514 -1.75 11.65 -8.99
N SER A 515 -1.21 12.13 -10.10
CA SER A 515 -1.80 11.90 -11.42
C SER A 515 -1.80 10.44 -11.88
N VAL A 516 -0.92 9.58 -11.33
CA VAL A 516 -0.82 8.15 -11.68
C VAL A 516 -1.37 7.21 -10.61
N TRP A 517 -1.48 7.70 -9.36
CA TRP A 517 -2.09 7.01 -8.21
C TRP A 517 -3.22 7.86 -7.59
N PRO A 518 -4.34 8.09 -8.34
CA PRO A 518 -5.47 8.84 -7.82
C PRO A 518 -6.02 8.23 -6.52
N GLY A 519 -6.30 9.08 -5.54
CA GLY A 519 -6.86 8.69 -4.25
C GLY A 519 -5.83 8.26 -3.20
N GLN A 520 -4.63 7.83 -3.59
CA GLN A 520 -3.64 7.30 -2.64
C GLN A 520 -3.17 8.36 -1.64
N MET A 521 -2.91 9.60 -2.08
CA MET A 521 -2.44 10.65 -1.19
C MET A 521 -3.49 11.16 -0.20
N THR A 522 -4.76 10.80 -0.39
CA THR A 522 -5.83 11.14 0.55
C THR A 522 -5.83 10.24 1.79
N THR A 523 -5.29 9.02 1.69
CA THR A 523 -5.40 7.98 2.74
C THR A 523 -4.82 8.40 4.08
N TYR A 524 -3.72 9.13 4.06
CA TYR A 524 -3.04 9.68 5.24
C TYR A 524 -4.00 10.54 6.09
N GLY A 525 -4.56 11.59 5.49
CA GLY A 525 -5.42 12.53 6.20
C GLY A 525 -6.84 11.99 6.44
N VAL A 526 -7.39 11.20 5.50
CA VAL A 526 -8.70 10.55 5.68
C VAL A 526 -8.65 9.58 6.86
N GLY A 527 -7.61 8.75 6.94
CA GLY A 527 -7.46 7.79 8.03
C GLY A 527 -7.16 8.49 9.37
N GLU A 528 -6.31 9.52 9.42
CA GLU A 528 -6.08 10.35 10.61
C GLU A 528 -7.41 10.91 11.14
N ARG A 529 -8.18 11.56 10.25
CA ARG A 529 -9.49 12.13 10.60
C ARG A 529 -10.46 11.06 11.10
N PHE A 530 -10.43 9.88 10.48
CA PHE A 530 -11.27 8.76 10.90
C PHE A 530 -11.01 8.39 12.36
N PHE A 531 -9.76 8.13 12.75
CA PHE A 531 -9.43 7.76 14.14
C PHE A 531 -9.72 8.89 15.13
N ILE A 532 -9.42 10.14 14.79
CA ILE A 532 -9.73 11.31 15.62
C ILE A 532 -11.25 11.42 15.84
N ASN A 533 -12.06 11.34 14.79
CA ASN A 533 -13.51 11.47 14.89
C ASN A 533 -14.15 10.28 15.62
N LEU A 534 -13.65 9.07 15.39
CA LEU A 534 -14.12 7.88 16.09
C LEU A 534 -13.85 7.95 17.59
N ARG A 535 -12.66 8.45 17.97
CA ARG A 535 -12.31 8.73 19.38
C ARG A 535 -13.22 9.80 19.99
N LYS A 536 -13.40 10.94 19.34
CA LYS A 536 -14.31 12.00 19.80
C LYS A 536 -15.74 11.49 19.99
N LYS A 537 -16.23 10.62 19.08
CA LYS A 537 -17.55 9.98 19.22
C LYS A 537 -17.60 9.14 20.49
N ALA A 538 -16.59 8.31 20.74
CA ALA A 538 -16.53 7.46 21.93
C ALA A 538 -16.43 8.30 23.23
N GLU A 539 -15.58 9.32 23.26
CA GLU A 539 -15.45 10.26 24.39
C GLU A 539 -16.78 10.95 24.73
N ASN A 540 -17.50 11.43 23.70
CA ASN A 540 -18.78 12.12 23.87
C ASN A 540 -19.90 11.19 24.36
N GLN A 541 -19.92 9.92 23.96
CA GLN A 541 -20.98 8.98 24.31
C GLN A 541 -20.74 8.29 25.65
N LEU A 542 -19.49 8.06 26.03
CA LEU A 542 -19.13 7.38 27.26
C LEU A 542 -18.80 8.34 28.42
N GLY A 543 -18.51 9.61 28.15
CA GLY A 543 -18.17 10.57 29.19
C GLY A 543 -17.07 10.05 30.13
N GLU A 544 -17.37 9.96 31.44
CA GLU A 544 -16.43 9.48 32.47
C GLU A 544 -16.07 7.99 32.35
N ALA A 545 -16.90 7.18 31.65
CA ALA A 545 -16.63 5.77 31.40
C ALA A 545 -15.64 5.54 30.23
N PHE A 546 -15.26 6.59 29.49
CA PHE A 546 -14.29 6.49 28.43
C PHE A 546 -12.90 6.12 28.95
N ASN A 547 -12.28 5.14 28.32
CA ASN A 547 -10.90 4.73 28.60
C ASN A 547 -10.09 4.69 27.31
N ILE A 548 -9.06 5.53 27.24
CA ILE A 548 -8.22 5.68 26.03
C ILE A 548 -7.49 4.38 25.66
N LYS A 549 -7.08 3.56 26.62
CA LYS A 549 -6.42 2.30 26.37
C LYS A 549 -7.38 1.28 25.74
N GLU A 550 -8.58 1.15 26.31
CA GLU A 550 -9.61 0.28 25.75
C GLU A 550 -9.98 0.70 24.32
N PHE A 551 -10.11 2.03 24.08
CA PHE A 551 -10.37 2.55 22.73
C PHE A 551 -9.29 2.13 21.74
N HIS A 552 -8.03 2.35 22.08
CA HIS A 552 -6.92 1.98 21.20
C HIS A 552 -6.82 0.47 20.99
N ASP A 553 -7.02 -0.32 22.04
CA ASP A 553 -7.00 -1.76 21.95
C ASP A 553 -8.11 -2.30 21.03
N ILE A 554 -9.31 -1.68 21.08
CA ILE A 554 -10.41 -2.05 20.16
C ILE A 554 -10.08 -1.70 18.73
N CYS A 555 -9.45 -0.55 18.49
CA CYS A 555 -9.00 -0.17 17.13
C CYS A 555 -7.96 -1.13 16.56
N LEU A 556 -7.06 -1.69 17.39
CA LEU A 556 -5.90 -2.45 16.93
C LEU A 556 -6.03 -3.97 17.05
N ARG A 557 -6.84 -4.48 17.98
CA ARG A 557 -6.91 -5.93 18.34
C ARG A 557 -7.26 -6.86 17.18
N ASN A 558 -7.92 -6.34 16.15
CA ASN A 558 -8.35 -7.10 14.97
C ASN A 558 -7.36 -6.99 13.80
N GLY A 559 -6.22 -6.30 13.99
CA GLY A 559 -5.23 -6.08 12.93
C GLY A 559 -5.63 -4.97 11.97
N THR A 560 -5.06 -5.01 10.76
CA THR A 560 -5.28 -4.00 9.71
C THR A 560 -6.56 -4.29 8.94
N VAL A 561 -7.70 -4.08 9.58
CA VAL A 561 -9.04 -4.33 9.01
C VAL A 561 -9.60 -3.10 8.28
N PRO A 562 -10.67 -3.22 7.47
CA PRO A 562 -11.33 -2.07 6.86
C PRO A 562 -11.79 -1.06 7.92
N LEU A 563 -11.72 0.24 7.60
CA LEU A 563 -12.08 1.29 8.55
C LEU A 563 -13.55 1.23 8.99
N ASP A 564 -14.46 0.86 8.09
CA ASP A 564 -15.87 0.65 8.46
C ASP A 564 -16.01 -0.42 9.54
N PHE A 565 -15.25 -1.52 9.44
CA PHE A 565 -15.25 -2.57 10.46
C PHE A 565 -14.70 -2.08 11.81
N VAL A 566 -13.67 -1.20 11.82
CA VAL A 566 -13.18 -0.57 13.05
C VAL A 566 -14.28 0.27 13.69
N SER A 567 -15.03 1.03 12.87
CA SER A 567 -16.17 1.83 13.34
C SER A 567 -17.22 0.96 14.03
N ASP A 568 -17.58 -0.16 13.42
CA ASP A 568 -18.56 -1.11 13.98
C ASP A 568 -18.08 -1.73 15.30
N GLU A 569 -16.79 -2.04 15.42
CA GLU A 569 -16.21 -2.57 16.66
C GLU A 569 -16.26 -1.55 17.80
N VAL A 570 -15.90 -0.30 17.53
CA VAL A 570 -15.97 0.77 18.53
C VAL A 570 -17.43 1.04 18.91
N GLU A 571 -18.37 0.99 17.97
CA GLU A 571 -19.79 1.16 18.25
C GLU A 571 -20.34 0.03 19.14
N ARG A 572 -20.01 -1.22 18.84
CA ARG A 572 -20.33 -2.38 19.70
C ARG A 572 -19.80 -2.20 21.14
N TRP A 573 -18.57 -1.73 21.26
CA TRP A 573 -17.96 -1.45 22.58
C TRP A 573 -18.69 -0.34 23.35
N ILE A 574 -19.03 0.77 22.68
CA ILE A 574 -19.77 1.88 23.29
C ILE A 574 -21.13 1.38 23.81
N ILE A 575 -21.88 0.64 22.97
CA ILE A 575 -23.20 0.09 23.34
C ILE A 575 -23.08 -0.85 24.54
N ALA A 576 -22.04 -1.71 24.56
CA ALA A 576 -21.83 -2.63 25.67
C ALA A 576 -21.51 -1.92 26.98
N LYS A 577 -20.74 -0.82 26.93
CA LYS A 577 -20.44 0.00 28.13
C LYS A 577 -21.67 0.71 28.66
N VAL A 578 -22.44 1.37 27.78
CA VAL A 578 -23.67 2.09 28.17
C VAL A 578 -24.73 1.15 28.75
N ASN A 579 -24.85 -0.09 28.23
CA ASN A 579 -25.84 -1.06 28.75
C ASN A 579 -25.41 -1.75 30.06
N ASN A 580 -24.14 -1.66 30.45
CA ASN A 580 -23.64 -2.24 31.71
C ASN A 580 -23.57 -1.23 32.85
N GLU A 581 -23.91 0.04 32.61
CA GLU A 581 -24.17 1.07 33.60
C GLU A 581 -25.69 1.14 33.92
#